data_88395789bb6ccb8a9242efb9a7a11bd8
#
_entry.id   88395789bb6ccb8a9242efb9a7a11bd8
#
_cell.length_a   1.000
_cell.length_b   1.000
_cell.length_c   1.000
_cell.angle_alpha   90.00
_cell.angle_beta   90.00
_cell.angle_gamma   90.00
#
_symmetry.space_group_name_H-M   'P 1'
#
loop_
_entity.id
_entity.type
_entity.pdbx_description
1 polymer ?
#
loop_
_entity_poly.entity_id
_entity_poly.type
_entity_poly.pdbx_seq_one_letter_code
_entity_poly.pdbx_strand_id
1 'polypeptide(L)'
;KAVSDGVVYLPLNKHIKMLQNREIKYLAIHFTAGGTSKAGSARNVRNVFLSREASADFAVDDAEMVQFNPDIRNYYCWAVGGELLNSGGGRLYGKARNSNTISIEICSNCSPRTNVALNHSNHDGWSFTDKELDNAVRLAKILMKKYNIPIDRVVRHYDITGKLCPGTKRKSDAQKGGEKKTGKR
;
A
#
# COMPACT_ATOMS: atom_id res chain seq x y z
N LYS A 1 4.32 19.78 5.82
CA LYS A 1 3.22 20.29 4.97
C LYS A 1 2.68 19.15 4.13
N ALA A 2 1.34 19.04 4.04
CA ALA A 2 0.68 18.06 3.19
C ALA A 2 0.99 18.28 1.70
N VAL A 3 0.96 17.19 0.92
CA VAL A 3 1.23 17.24 -0.53
C VAL A 3 0.13 17.97 -1.32
N SER A 4 -1.06 18.05 -0.75
CA SER A 4 -2.23 18.73 -1.35
C SER A 4 -3.22 19.15 -0.25
N ASP A 5 -4.08 20.13 -0.55
CA ASP A 5 -5.07 20.67 0.38
C ASP A 5 -6.09 19.63 0.87
N GLY A 6 -6.43 18.65 0.06
CA GLY A 6 -7.35 17.58 0.45
C GLY A 6 -6.74 16.46 1.31
N VAL A 7 -5.48 16.57 1.71
CA VAL A 7 -4.75 15.56 2.46
C VAL A 7 -4.55 16.00 3.90
N VAL A 8 -4.96 15.17 4.84
CA VAL A 8 -4.76 15.38 6.28
C VAL A 8 -3.29 15.12 6.62
N TYR A 9 -2.66 16.04 7.34
CA TYR A 9 -1.25 15.96 7.71
C TYR A 9 -1.09 15.52 9.17
N LEU A 10 -0.65 14.26 9.38
CA LEU A 10 -0.38 13.67 10.69
C LEU A 10 1.01 13.03 10.70
N PRO A 11 2.09 13.84 10.75
CA PRO A 11 3.44 13.32 10.56
C PRO A 11 3.88 12.35 11.66
N LEU A 12 4.65 11.34 11.24
CA LEU A 12 5.42 10.47 12.11
C LEU A 12 6.72 11.16 12.53
N ASN A 13 7.22 10.79 13.70
CA ASN A 13 8.51 11.22 14.24
C ASN A 13 9.48 10.05 14.47
N LYS A 14 9.08 8.83 14.11
CA LYS A 14 9.91 7.61 14.16
C LYS A 14 9.54 6.65 13.04
N HIS A 15 10.41 5.65 12.80
CA HIS A 15 10.31 4.68 11.71
C HIS A 15 10.31 5.34 10.33
N ILE A 16 10.97 6.47 10.27
CA ILE A 16 11.27 7.23 9.05
C ILE A 16 12.75 7.55 9.03
N LYS A 17 13.31 7.78 7.87
CA LYS A 17 14.72 8.16 7.74
C LYS A 17 14.87 9.36 6.84
N MET A 18 15.71 10.32 7.27
CA MET A 18 16.08 11.46 6.44
C MET A 18 16.99 11.02 5.31
N LEU A 19 16.65 11.45 4.11
CA LEU A 19 17.47 11.38 2.91
C LEU A 19 17.15 12.62 2.08
N GLN A 20 17.95 13.64 2.25
CA GLN A 20 17.73 14.93 1.61
C GLN A 20 17.68 14.80 0.09
N ASN A 21 16.64 15.37 -0.49
CA ASN A 21 16.43 15.40 -1.95
C ASN A 21 16.47 13.98 -2.59
N ARG A 22 15.81 13.02 -1.94
CA ARG A 22 15.77 11.64 -2.42
C ARG A 22 15.17 11.52 -3.81
N GLU A 23 15.67 10.58 -4.59
CA GLU A 23 15.07 10.20 -5.86
C GLU A 23 13.78 9.42 -5.59
N ILE A 24 12.68 9.82 -6.23
CA ILE A 24 11.38 9.14 -6.14
C ILE A 24 11.07 8.51 -7.49
N LYS A 25 10.99 7.18 -7.53
CA LYS A 25 10.78 6.41 -8.77
C LYS A 25 9.47 5.65 -8.79
N TYR A 26 9.03 5.14 -7.63
CA TYR A 26 7.91 4.20 -7.52
C TYR A 26 6.83 4.71 -6.57
N LEU A 27 5.62 4.29 -6.86
CA LEU A 27 4.47 4.37 -5.97
C LEU A 27 3.98 2.96 -5.69
N ALA A 28 4.09 2.52 -4.43
CA ALA A 28 3.68 1.20 -4.00
C ALA A 28 2.32 1.23 -3.32
N ILE A 29 1.45 0.33 -3.73
CA ILE A 29 0.12 0.16 -3.16
C ILE A 29 0.16 -1.02 -2.19
N HIS A 30 -0.33 -0.77 -0.98
CA HIS A 30 -0.45 -1.70 0.12
C HIS A 30 -1.88 -1.75 0.65
N PHE A 31 -2.17 -2.72 1.48
CA PHE A 31 -3.36 -2.74 2.31
C PHE A 31 -2.98 -2.99 3.77
N THR A 32 -3.78 -2.49 4.69
CA THR A 32 -3.46 -2.57 6.12
C THR A 32 -3.56 -3.97 6.71
N ALA A 33 -4.30 -4.88 6.06
CA ALA A 33 -4.62 -6.22 6.55
C ALA A 33 -5.15 -6.19 8.00
N GLY A 34 -5.91 -5.15 8.33
CA GLY A 34 -6.46 -4.98 9.69
C GLY A 34 -7.45 -3.85 9.76
N GLY A 35 -8.29 -3.89 10.78
CA GLY A 35 -9.23 -2.82 11.04
C GLY A 35 -10.44 -2.80 10.10
N THR A 36 -10.77 -1.62 9.64
CA THR A 36 -11.91 -1.34 8.79
C THR A 36 -11.56 -0.24 7.79
N SER A 37 -12.43 -0.01 6.80
CA SER A 37 -12.35 1.13 5.89
C SER A 37 -13.05 2.39 6.41
N LYS A 38 -13.75 2.33 7.53
CA LYS A 38 -14.56 3.43 8.07
C LYS A 38 -13.71 4.68 8.34
N ALA A 39 -14.39 5.83 8.34
CA ALA A 39 -13.78 7.11 8.72
C ALA A 39 -12.99 7.01 10.04
N GLY A 40 -11.77 7.53 10.05
CA GLY A 40 -10.84 7.46 11.18
C GLY A 40 -9.88 6.27 11.13
N SER A 41 -10.13 5.25 10.30
CA SER A 41 -9.24 4.10 10.16
C SER A 41 -7.86 4.50 9.63
N ALA A 42 -7.80 5.39 8.65
CA ALA A 42 -6.52 5.87 8.12
C ALA A 42 -5.70 6.62 9.17
N ARG A 43 -6.34 7.46 9.99
CA ARG A 43 -5.66 8.15 11.12
C ARG A 43 -5.11 7.15 12.14
N ASN A 44 -5.86 6.09 12.42
CA ASN A 44 -5.45 5.06 13.38
C ASN A 44 -4.23 4.25 12.90
N VAL A 45 -3.97 4.17 11.61
CA VAL A 45 -2.76 3.55 11.06
C VAL A 45 -1.48 4.19 11.63
N ARG A 46 -1.51 5.49 11.90
CA ARG A 46 -0.39 6.17 12.56
C ARG A 46 -0.06 5.54 13.92
N ASN A 47 -1.07 5.21 14.72
CA ASN A 47 -0.86 4.57 16.03
C ASN A 47 -0.20 3.19 15.89
N VAL A 48 -0.57 2.43 14.86
CA VAL A 48 0.08 1.16 14.54
C VAL A 48 1.56 1.38 14.22
N PHE A 49 1.90 2.37 13.41
CA PHE A 49 3.29 2.70 13.06
C PHE A 49 4.11 3.26 14.23
N LEU A 50 3.46 3.84 15.24
CA LEU A 50 4.16 4.24 16.46
C LEU A 50 4.58 3.05 17.33
N SER A 51 3.91 1.92 17.23
CA SER A 51 4.16 0.71 18.03
C SER A 51 4.88 -0.41 17.28
N ARG A 52 5.05 -0.31 15.96
CA ARG A 52 5.74 -1.30 15.11
C ARG A 52 6.87 -0.65 14.35
N GLU A 53 7.95 -1.41 14.12
CA GLU A 53 9.06 -0.99 13.25
C GLU A 53 8.70 -1.05 11.77
N ALA A 54 7.66 -0.30 11.41
CA ALA A 54 7.16 -0.15 10.06
C ALA A 54 6.49 1.20 9.92
N SER A 55 6.40 1.70 8.69
CA SER A 55 5.67 2.92 8.36
C SER A 55 5.31 2.96 6.89
N ALA A 56 4.40 3.85 6.53
CA ALA A 56 4.10 4.20 5.15
C ALA A 56 3.91 5.71 5.04
N ASP A 57 3.99 6.22 3.83
CA ASP A 57 3.86 7.67 3.58
C ASP A 57 2.42 8.15 3.77
N PHE A 58 1.45 7.32 3.38
CA PHE A 58 0.03 7.64 3.40
C PHE A 58 -0.82 6.45 3.80
N ALA A 59 -2.03 6.75 4.29
CA ALA A 59 -3.14 5.81 4.34
C ALA A 59 -4.42 6.47 3.84
N VAL A 60 -5.34 5.66 3.33
CA VAL A 60 -6.67 6.10 2.90
C VAL A 60 -7.75 5.22 3.51
N ASP A 61 -8.88 5.85 3.86
CA ASP A 61 -10.12 5.18 4.26
C ASP A 61 -11.30 5.72 3.46
N ASP A 62 -12.53 5.41 3.86
CA ASP A 62 -13.73 5.87 3.16
C ASP A 62 -13.88 7.40 3.11
N ALA A 63 -13.29 8.11 4.05
CA ALA A 63 -13.48 9.55 4.24
C ALA A 63 -12.26 10.39 3.89
N GLU A 64 -11.05 9.87 4.08
CA GLU A 64 -9.84 10.68 4.11
C GLU A 64 -8.65 10.05 3.40
N MET A 65 -7.77 10.93 2.96
CA MET A 65 -6.37 10.67 2.61
C MET A 65 -5.51 11.28 3.71
N VAL A 66 -4.64 10.49 4.33
CA VAL A 66 -3.81 10.92 5.47
C VAL A 66 -2.33 10.75 5.12
N GLN A 67 -1.53 11.78 5.37
CA GLN A 67 -0.08 11.78 5.16
C GLN A 67 0.66 11.64 6.49
N PHE A 68 1.55 10.64 6.58
CA PHE A 68 2.40 10.38 7.74
C PHE A 68 3.86 10.80 7.52
N ASN A 69 4.33 10.82 6.29
CA ASN A 69 5.67 11.29 5.99
C ASN A 69 5.73 12.82 6.17
N PRO A 70 6.62 13.32 7.02
CA PRO A 70 6.69 14.76 7.29
C PRO A 70 7.13 15.59 6.07
N ASP A 71 7.92 15.03 5.18
CA ASP A 71 8.42 15.67 3.97
C ASP A 71 8.82 14.59 2.95
N ILE A 72 7.97 14.38 1.96
CA ILE A 72 8.12 13.30 0.97
C ILE A 72 9.47 13.37 0.23
N ARG A 73 10.00 14.56 -0.01
CA ARG A 73 11.26 14.73 -0.74
C ARG A 73 12.49 14.41 0.11
N ASN A 74 12.39 14.58 1.42
CA ASN A 74 13.54 14.54 2.32
C ASN A 74 13.49 13.41 3.36
N TYR A 75 12.42 12.63 3.39
CA TYR A 75 12.26 11.46 4.26
C TYR A 75 11.69 10.28 3.49
N TYR A 76 12.06 9.09 3.89
CA TYR A 76 11.39 7.88 3.44
C TYR A 76 10.88 7.03 4.60
N CYS A 77 9.82 6.29 4.32
CA CYS A 77 9.17 5.38 5.25
C CYS A 77 9.67 3.93 5.08
N TRP A 78 9.37 3.09 6.04
CA TRP A 78 9.79 1.69 6.10
C TRP A 78 8.64 0.75 5.69
N ALA A 79 8.28 0.75 4.43
CA ALA A 79 7.11 0.05 3.92
C ALA A 79 7.42 -1.16 3.03
N VAL A 80 8.53 -1.14 2.30
CA VAL A 80 8.87 -2.15 1.28
C VAL A 80 10.22 -2.82 1.52
N GLY A 81 10.79 -2.66 2.69
CA GLY A 81 11.96 -3.41 3.13
C GLY A 81 11.63 -4.86 3.40
N GLY A 82 12.66 -5.67 3.61
CA GLY A 82 12.55 -7.07 3.95
C GLY A 82 13.14 -7.99 2.89
N GLU A 83 13.00 -9.28 3.11
CA GLU A 83 13.53 -10.33 2.24
C GLU A 83 12.62 -10.60 1.05
N LEU A 84 13.22 -11.10 -0.03
CA LEU A 84 12.47 -11.64 -1.16
C LEU A 84 11.77 -12.94 -0.74
N LEU A 85 10.45 -12.97 -0.91
CA LEU A 85 9.63 -14.13 -0.62
C LEU A 85 9.48 -15.02 -1.86
N ASN A 86 9.54 -16.33 -1.67
CA ASN A 86 9.31 -17.31 -2.74
C ASN A 86 7.81 -17.49 -3.01
N SER A 87 7.22 -16.51 -3.69
CA SER A 87 5.76 -16.46 -3.96
C SER A 87 5.43 -16.29 -5.45
N GLY A 88 6.46 -16.17 -6.29
CA GLY A 88 6.32 -15.82 -7.72
C GLY A 88 6.25 -14.33 -7.99
N GLY A 89 6.31 -13.48 -6.95
CA GLY A 89 6.45 -12.02 -7.06
C GLY A 89 7.89 -11.57 -6.93
N GLY A 90 8.10 -10.27 -6.70
CA GLY A 90 9.41 -9.70 -6.42
C GLY A 90 10.25 -9.35 -7.65
N ARG A 91 9.63 -9.13 -8.80
CA ARG A 91 10.36 -8.71 -10.03
C ARG A 91 11.12 -7.40 -9.88
N LEU A 92 10.74 -6.56 -8.91
CA LEU A 92 11.38 -5.28 -8.61
C LEU A 92 12.28 -5.33 -7.36
N TYR A 93 12.54 -6.52 -6.82
CA TYR A 93 13.41 -6.66 -5.66
C TYR A 93 14.80 -6.07 -5.91
N GLY A 94 15.27 -5.23 -4.98
CA GLY A 94 16.51 -4.50 -5.11
C GLY A 94 16.47 -3.28 -6.04
N LYS A 95 15.41 -3.10 -6.83
CA LYS A 95 15.16 -1.95 -7.70
C LYS A 95 14.26 -0.92 -7.03
N ALA A 96 13.06 -1.33 -6.58
CA ALA A 96 12.21 -0.52 -5.74
C ALA A 96 12.59 -0.73 -4.26
N ARG A 97 12.87 0.36 -3.57
CA ARG A 97 13.36 0.38 -2.17
C ARG A 97 12.61 1.43 -1.38
N ASN A 98 12.67 1.37 -0.06
CA ASN A 98 12.12 2.43 0.79
C ASN A 98 12.60 3.83 0.36
N SER A 99 13.88 3.95 0.03
CA SER A 99 14.50 5.24 -0.30
C SER A 99 14.00 5.89 -1.59
N ASN A 100 13.44 5.13 -2.53
CA ASN A 100 12.97 5.64 -3.83
C ASN A 100 11.48 5.38 -4.11
N THR A 101 10.74 4.94 -3.09
CA THR A 101 9.33 4.55 -3.22
C THR A 101 8.46 5.35 -2.26
N ILE A 102 7.31 5.83 -2.74
CA ILE A 102 6.22 6.34 -1.91
C ILE A 102 5.23 5.19 -1.71
N SER A 103 4.73 5.02 -0.50
CA SER A 103 3.80 3.94 -0.15
C SER A 103 2.46 4.46 0.34
N ILE A 104 1.36 3.91 -0.21
CA ILE A 104 -0.02 4.17 0.21
C ILE A 104 -0.58 2.89 0.81
N GLU A 105 -1.08 2.97 2.04
CA GLU A 105 -1.84 1.93 2.71
C GLU A 105 -3.34 2.15 2.48
N ILE A 106 -4.01 1.18 1.87
CA ILE A 106 -5.47 1.19 1.75
C ILE A 106 -6.04 0.43 2.95
N CYS A 107 -6.88 1.07 3.75
CA CYS A 107 -7.59 0.40 4.82
C CYS A 107 -8.44 -0.73 4.24
N SER A 108 -8.67 -1.79 5.01
CA SER A 108 -9.33 -2.98 4.48
C SER A 108 -10.37 -3.53 5.44
N ASN A 109 -11.43 -4.11 4.86
CA ASN A 109 -12.44 -4.86 5.60
C ASN A 109 -12.17 -6.36 5.46
N CYS A 110 -12.60 -7.16 6.42
CA CYS A 110 -12.51 -8.60 6.35
C CYS A 110 -13.84 -9.26 6.68
N SER A 111 -14.25 -10.25 5.88
CA SER A 111 -15.46 -11.04 6.10
C SER A 111 -15.19 -12.52 5.81
N PRO A 112 -15.51 -13.44 6.72
CA PRO A 112 -15.99 -13.17 8.08
C PRO A 112 -14.92 -12.52 8.94
N ARG A 113 -15.33 -11.65 9.83
CA ARG A 113 -14.44 -10.99 10.77
C ARG A 113 -14.07 -11.93 11.92
N THR A 114 -12.93 -12.58 11.81
CA THR A 114 -12.39 -13.47 12.82
C THR A 114 -11.02 -12.98 13.28
N ASN A 115 -10.57 -13.40 14.46
CA ASN A 115 -9.24 -13.06 14.96
C ASN A 115 -8.12 -13.59 14.04
N VAL A 116 -8.35 -14.73 13.41
CA VAL A 116 -7.42 -15.32 12.44
C VAL A 116 -7.34 -14.45 11.19
N ALA A 117 -8.48 -14.05 10.64
CA ALA A 117 -8.54 -13.20 9.45
C ALA A 117 -7.86 -11.84 9.67
N LEU A 118 -8.03 -11.25 10.85
CA LEU A 118 -7.41 -9.95 11.19
C LEU A 118 -5.87 -10.00 11.25
N ASN A 119 -5.29 -11.18 11.45
CA ASN A 119 -3.85 -11.35 11.59
C ASN A 119 -3.16 -11.95 10.36
N HIS A 120 -3.91 -12.35 9.34
CA HIS A 120 -3.37 -13.01 8.16
C HIS A 120 -3.62 -12.22 6.88
N SER A 121 -2.57 -11.62 6.35
CA SER A 121 -2.62 -10.87 5.09
C SER A 121 -3.00 -11.73 3.87
N ASN A 122 -2.79 -13.05 3.95
CA ASN A 122 -3.16 -14.00 2.89
C ASN A 122 -4.59 -14.55 3.00
N HIS A 123 -5.40 -14.05 3.93
CA HIS A 123 -6.80 -14.46 4.06
C HIS A 123 -7.65 -13.92 2.91
N ASP A 124 -8.54 -14.76 2.37
CA ASP A 124 -9.36 -14.42 1.18
C ASP A 124 -10.51 -13.43 1.45
N GLY A 125 -10.84 -13.20 2.72
CA GLY A 125 -11.96 -12.34 3.13
C GLY A 125 -11.70 -10.84 3.08
N TRP A 126 -10.51 -10.39 2.69
CA TRP A 126 -10.18 -8.98 2.57
C TRP A 126 -10.87 -8.32 1.39
N SER A 127 -11.44 -7.15 1.63
CA SER A 127 -12.13 -6.35 0.63
C SER A 127 -11.92 -4.86 0.84
N PHE A 128 -12.22 -4.09 -0.20
CA PHE A 128 -12.12 -2.63 -0.22
C PHE A 128 -13.46 -2.04 -0.62
N THR A 129 -13.81 -0.88 -0.06
CA THR A 129 -14.96 -0.11 -0.48
C THR A 129 -14.64 0.72 -1.72
N ASP A 130 -15.64 1.05 -2.51
CA ASP A 130 -15.47 1.97 -3.64
C ASP A 130 -14.98 3.34 -3.19
N LYS A 131 -15.47 3.82 -2.05
CA LYS A 131 -15.07 5.12 -1.48
C LYS A 131 -13.59 5.20 -1.19
N GLU A 132 -13.02 4.19 -0.50
CA GLU A 132 -11.58 4.21 -0.20
C GLU A 132 -10.72 3.98 -1.44
N LEU A 133 -11.19 3.18 -2.39
CA LEU A 133 -10.50 3.01 -3.67
C LEU A 133 -10.48 4.30 -4.48
N ASP A 134 -11.57 5.06 -4.49
CA ASP A 134 -11.62 6.39 -5.11
C ASP A 134 -10.63 7.35 -4.45
N ASN A 135 -10.53 7.34 -3.13
CA ASN A 135 -9.54 8.13 -2.40
C ASN A 135 -8.10 7.70 -2.71
N ALA A 136 -7.85 6.40 -2.83
CA ALA A 136 -6.54 5.88 -3.22
C ALA A 136 -6.15 6.31 -4.64
N VAL A 137 -7.09 6.26 -5.59
CA VAL A 137 -6.86 6.70 -6.96
C VAL A 137 -6.59 8.20 -7.02
N ARG A 138 -7.38 9.01 -6.30
CA ARG A 138 -7.15 10.46 -6.21
C ARG A 138 -5.77 10.79 -5.66
N LEU A 139 -5.37 10.15 -4.58
CA LEU A 139 -4.06 10.34 -3.98
C LEU A 139 -2.94 9.89 -4.92
N ALA A 140 -3.09 8.74 -5.55
CA ALA A 140 -2.11 8.23 -6.53
C ALA A 140 -1.90 9.22 -7.68
N LYS A 141 -2.98 9.79 -8.23
CA LYS A 141 -2.90 10.80 -9.30
C LYS A 141 -2.17 12.08 -8.86
N ILE A 142 -2.43 12.55 -7.63
CA ILE A 142 -1.72 13.70 -7.05
C ILE A 142 -0.21 13.42 -6.98
N LEU A 143 0.16 12.26 -6.46
CA LEU A 143 1.57 11.87 -6.28
C LEU A 143 2.28 11.62 -7.61
N MET A 144 1.63 10.94 -8.55
CA MET A 144 2.15 10.69 -9.89
C MET A 144 2.48 12.00 -10.59
N LYS A 145 1.57 12.97 -10.55
CA LYS A 145 1.78 14.29 -11.15
C LYS A 145 2.88 15.07 -10.45
N LYS A 146 2.84 15.12 -9.12
CA LYS A 146 3.77 15.94 -8.33
C LYS A 146 5.22 15.46 -8.40
N TYR A 147 5.42 14.12 -8.49
CA TYR A 147 6.74 13.51 -8.45
C TYR A 147 7.14 12.84 -9.77
N ASN A 148 6.39 13.06 -10.85
CA ASN A 148 6.66 12.49 -12.17
C ASN A 148 6.79 10.96 -12.16
N ILE A 149 5.85 10.28 -11.49
CA ILE A 149 5.80 8.82 -11.44
C ILE A 149 4.91 8.32 -12.57
N PRO A 150 5.44 7.62 -13.59
CA PRO A 150 4.63 7.08 -14.66
C PRO A 150 3.80 5.88 -14.18
N ILE A 151 2.74 5.56 -14.91
CA ILE A 151 1.80 4.50 -14.52
C ILE A 151 2.46 3.11 -14.40
N ASP A 152 3.47 2.82 -15.18
CA ASP A 152 4.20 1.56 -15.13
C ASP A 152 5.10 1.41 -13.88
N ARG A 153 5.26 2.49 -13.10
CA ARG A 153 5.93 2.48 -11.80
C ARG A 153 4.97 2.62 -10.61
N VAL A 154 3.68 2.53 -10.85
CA VAL A 154 2.67 2.29 -9.80
C VAL A 154 2.54 0.78 -9.65
N VAL A 155 3.02 0.27 -8.53
CA VAL A 155 3.29 -1.16 -8.32
C VAL A 155 2.67 -1.64 -7.00
N ARG A 156 2.64 -2.95 -6.81
CA ARG A 156 2.21 -3.58 -5.55
C ARG A 156 3.43 -3.89 -4.69
N HIS A 157 3.22 -4.00 -3.38
CA HIS A 157 4.24 -4.60 -2.51
C HIS A 157 4.66 -5.99 -3.01
N TYR A 158 3.70 -6.76 -3.53
CA TYR A 158 3.94 -8.05 -4.17
C TYR A 158 4.99 -7.98 -5.31
N ASP A 159 4.98 -6.93 -6.10
CA ASP A 159 5.94 -6.76 -7.19
C ASP A 159 7.36 -6.47 -6.68
N ILE A 160 7.50 -6.00 -5.44
CA ILE A 160 8.78 -5.63 -4.84
C ILE A 160 9.40 -6.80 -4.05
N THR A 161 8.64 -7.41 -3.13
CA THR A 161 9.17 -8.48 -2.25
C THR A 161 8.47 -9.83 -2.41
N GLY A 162 7.38 -9.89 -3.18
CA GLY A 162 6.55 -11.09 -3.27
C GLY A 162 5.52 -11.23 -2.14
N LYS A 163 5.45 -10.29 -1.19
CA LYS A 163 4.43 -10.30 -0.14
C LYS A 163 3.03 -10.20 -0.75
N LEU A 164 2.05 -10.98 -0.25
CA LEU A 164 0.65 -10.89 -0.69
C LEU A 164 0.01 -9.58 -0.19
N CYS A 165 0.32 -8.51 -0.86
CA CYS A 165 -0.11 -7.16 -0.56
C CYS A 165 -0.20 -6.35 -1.88
N PRO A 166 -1.32 -5.71 -2.18
CA PRO A 166 -2.52 -5.56 -1.38
C PRO A 166 -3.55 -6.69 -1.59
N GLY A 167 -3.49 -7.74 -0.80
CA GLY A 167 -4.48 -8.83 -0.77
C GLY A 167 -4.28 -9.94 -1.80
N THR A 168 -5.29 -10.79 -1.94
CA THR A 168 -5.21 -12.12 -2.57
C THR A 168 -5.76 -12.19 -4.00
N LYS A 169 -5.82 -11.11 -4.75
CA LYS A 169 -6.32 -11.08 -6.15
C LYS A 169 -5.71 -12.14 -7.10
N ARG A 170 -4.66 -12.82 -6.66
CA ARG A 170 -3.98 -13.84 -7.48
C ARG A 170 -4.81 -15.09 -7.75
N LYS A 171 -5.76 -15.47 -6.87
CA LYS A 171 -6.59 -16.63 -7.12
C LYS A 171 -7.54 -16.42 -8.31
N SER A 172 -8.04 -15.22 -8.51
CA SER A 172 -8.90 -14.90 -9.65
C SER A 172 -8.15 -14.90 -10.99
N ASP A 173 -6.88 -14.54 -10.99
CA ASP A 173 -6.06 -14.55 -12.20
C ASP A 173 -5.59 -15.96 -12.57
N ALA A 174 -5.32 -16.81 -11.58
CA ALA A 174 -5.00 -18.23 -11.79
C ALA A 174 -6.21 -19.04 -12.29
N GLN A 175 -7.41 -18.73 -11.83
CA GLN A 175 -8.65 -19.38 -12.27
C GLN A 175 -9.04 -18.99 -13.71
N LYS A 176 -8.80 -17.76 -14.13
CA LYS A 176 -9.03 -17.33 -15.52
C LYS A 176 -8.08 -17.98 -16.53
N GLY A 177 -6.92 -18.43 -16.07
CA GLY A 177 -5.97 -19.18 -16.90
C GLY A 177 -6.31 -20.67 -17.06
N GLY A 178 -7.15 -21.25 -16.19
CA GLY A 178 -7.53 -22.67 -16.19
C GLY A 178 -8.72 -23.05 -17.07
N GLU A 179 -9.53 -22.08 -17.49
CA GLU A 179 -10.78 -22.35 -18.25
C GLU A 179 -10.64 -22.34 -19.77
N LYS A 180 -9.43 -22.23 -20.30
CA LYS A 180 -9.19 -22.41 -21.75
C LYS A 180 -8.50 -23.72 -22.04
N LYS A 181 -9.19 -24.85 -21.90
CA LYS A 181 -8.95 -26.08 -22.66
C LYS A 181 -10.03 -27.11 -22.36
N THR A 182 -11.22 -26.92 -22.88
CA THR A 182 -12.07 -28.01 -23.31
C THR A 182 -12.73 -27.60 -24.63
N GLY A 183 -11.92 -27.52 -25.66
CA GLY A 183 -12.38 -27.45 -27.02
C GLY A 183 -12.84 -28.83 -27.44
N LYS A 184 -14.10 -28.95 -27.74
CA LYS A 184 -14.72 -30.09 -28.34
C LYS A 184 -14.08 -30.51 -29.66
N ARG A 185 -13.95 -31.79 -29.82
CA ARG A 185 -14.13 -32.44 -31.10
C ARG A 185 -15.60 -32.78 -31.29
#